data_ef9bd9a7ea7a73f726e5d21cf4ea2772
#
_entry.id   ef9bd9a7ea7a73f726e5d21cf4ea2772
#
_cell.length_a   1.000
_cell.length_b   1.000
_cell.length_c   1.000
_cell.angle_alpha   90.00
_cell.angle_beta   90.00
_cell.angle_gamma   90.00
#
_symmetry.space_group_name_H-M   'P 1'
#
loop_
_entity.id
_entity.type
_entity.pdbx_description
1 polymer ?
#
loop_
_entity_poly.entity_id
_entity_poly.type
_entity_poly.pdbx_seq_one_letter_code
_entity_poly.pdbx_strand_id
1 'polypeptide(L)'
;MISMTTEGTRSRGAHPSSLVVVLPGAGETSDDAAMRSRFNEVAQRLRFDVAYPEQNPAYNSSLEWDWATASKEGRSNREASVIADITRYVTDVQDLDPRRVFIMGISAGAGMASAMAVSFPDVYNGLGIEAGCPFDNAGCAGGSVTADQSAAAAVKAMGSYARRFPVFNEYGSADPIAVGVSSNQVVPSWLAVDDTLDNGRNDGSVSREASMMMMLDRRPT
;
A
#
# COMPACT_ATOMS: atom_id res chain seq x y z
N MET A 1 12.79 -17.45 1.34
CA MET A 1 11.82 -18.16 2.19
C MET A 1 10.88 -17.08 2.66
N ILE A 2 9.59 -17.19 2.39
CA ILE A 2 8.62 -16.17 2.77
C ILE A 2 8.04 -16.62 4.08
N SER A 3 8.30 -15.90 5.16
CA SER A 3 7.62 -16.12 6.43
C SER A 3 6.23 -15.54 6.31
N MET A 4 5.21 -16.36 6.48
CA MET A 4 3.82 -15.92 6.53
C MET A 4 3.33 -16.18 7.95
N THR A 5 2.98 -15.14 8.67
CA THR A 5 2.18 -15.29 9.87
C THR A 5 0.73 -15.00 9.48
N THR A 6 -0.04 -16.03 9.21
CA THR A 6 -1.49 -15.93 9.06
C THR A 6 -2.11 -16.29 10.39
N GLU A 7 -2.46 -15.32 11.21
CA GLU A 7 -3.27 -15.52 12.39
C GLU A 7 -4.73 -15.15 12.09
N GLY A 8 -5.43 -16.05 11.42
CA GLY A 8 -6.87 -15.98 11.25
C GLY A 8 -7.55 -17.06 12.07
N THR A 9 -8.32 -16.71 13.09
CA THR A 9 -9.21 -17.66 13.74
C THR A 9 -10.42 -17.88 12.84
N ARG A 10 -10.44 -19.03 12.15
CA ARG A 10 -11.58 -19.46 11.34
C ARG A 10 -12.84 -19.58 12.19
N SER A 11 -13.68 -18.57 12.14
CA SER A 11 -15.11 -18.75 12.33
C SER A 11 -15.71 -18.82 10.93
N ARG A 12 -16.19 -20.00 10.53
CA ARG A 12 -16.95 -20.18 9.28
C ARG A 12 -18.26 -19.39 9.38
N GLY A 13 -18.15 -18.07 9.16
CA GLY A 13 -19.30 -17.22 8.91
C GLY A 13 -19.70 -17.34 7.44
N ALA A 14 -20.94 -16.97 7.12
CA ALA A 14 -21.53 -17.13 5.78
C ALA A 14 -20.88 -16.27 4.66
N HIS A 15 -19.80 -15.55 4.95
CA HIS A 15 -19.06 -14.72 3.98
C HIS A 15 -17.55 -14.93 4.11
N PRO A 16 -16.82 -15.03 2.97
CA PRO A 16 -15.37 -15.06 2.96
C PRO A 16 -14.76 -13.83 3.64
N SER A 17 -13.64 -14.03 4.36
CA SER A 17 -12.93 -12.98 5.07
C SER A 17 -12.18 -12.03 4.11
N SER A 18 -11.80 -10.85 4.61
CA SER A 18 -10.93 -9.91 3.90
C SER A 18 -9.46 -10.25 4.17
N LEU A 19 -8.57 -9.82 3.27
CA LEU A 19 -7.13 -9.89 3.44
C LEU A 19 -6.53 -8.48 3.50
N VAL A 20 -5.64 -8.24 4.46
CA VAL A 20 -4.74 -7.09 4.46
C VAL A 20 -3.31 -7.59 4.31
N VAL A 21 -2.63 -7.15 3.26
CA VAL A 21 -1.20 -7.42 3.04
C VAL A 21 -0.42 -6.23 3.58
N VAL A 22 0.50 -6.44 4.52
CA VAL A 22 1.28 -5.40 5.17
C VAL A 22 2.75 -5.56 4.81
N LEU A 23 3.32 -4.56 4.14
CA LEU A 23 4.72 -4.56 3.73
C LEU A 23 5.59 -3.81 4.75
N PRO A 24 6.61 -4.50 5.31
CA PRO A 24 7.55 -3.90 6.26
C PRO A 24 8.34 -2.73 5.68
N GLY A 25 8.80 -1.84 6.53
CA GLY A 25 9.78 -0.80 6.18
C GLY A 25 11.18 -1.37 5.94
N ALA A 26 12.10 -0.51 5.49
CA ALA A 26 13.49 -0.89 5.32
C ALA A 26 14.09 -1.34 6.68
N GLY A 27 14.81 -2.47 6.65
CA GLY A 27 15.44 -3.06 7.84
C GLY A 27 14.47 -3.80 8.78
N GLU A 28 13.20 -3.90 8.43
CA GLU A 28 12.19 -4.57 9.25
C GLU A 28 11.88 -5.99 8.75
N THR A 29 11.67 -6.87 9.70
CA THR A 29 11.14 -8.21 9.47
C THR A 29 9.61 -8.18 9.42
N SER A 30 9.01 -9.29 9.02
CA SER A 30 7.55 -9.50 9.12
C SER A 30 7.05 -9.39 10.56
N ASP A 31 7.82 -9.88 11.53
CA ASP A 31 7.47 -9.82 12.96
C ASP A 31 7.53 -8.37 13.48
N ASP A 32 8.50 -7.57 13.06
CA ASP A 32 8.60 -6.14 13.42
C ASP A 32 7.36 -5.38 12.90
N ALA A 33 6.98 -5.62 11.64
CA ALA A 33 5.80 -5.01 11.04
C ALA A 33 4.50 -5.45 11.77
N ALA A 34 4.38 -6.72 12.14
CA ALA A 34 3.23 -7.24 12.87
C ALA A 34 3.10 -6.59 14.26
N MET A 35 4.22 -6.51 15.00
CA MET A 35 4.25 -5.87 16.32
C MET A 35 3.92 -4.37 16.25
N ARG A 36 4.49 -3.65 15.27
CA ARG A 36 4.32 -2.20 15.17
C ARG A 36 2.93 -1.81 14.69
N SER A 37 2.41 -2.48 13.68
CA SER A 37 1.10 -2.19 13.13
C SER A 37 -0.05 -2.64 14.02
N ARG A 38 0.17 -3.66 14.86
CA ARG A 38 -0.85 -4.31 15.68
C ARG A 38 -2.05 -4.83 14.89
N PHE A 39 -1.88 -5.06 13.59
CA PHE A 39 -2.97 -5.56 12.75
C PHE A 39 -3.50 -6.91 13.20
N ASN A 40 -2.67 -7.77 13.79
CA ASN A 40 -3.12 -9.07 14.31
C ASN A 40 -4.22 -8.91 15.39
N GLU A 41 -4.07 -7.93 16.31
CA GLU A 41 -5.07 -7.65 17.34
C GLU A 41 -6.38 -7.13 16.73
N VAL A 42 -6.26 -6.24 15.73
CA VAL A 42 -7.41 -5.68 15.04
C VAL A 42 -8.10 -6.74 14.17
N ALA A 43 -7.31 -7.57 13.49
CA ALA A 43 -7.78 -8.67 12.66
C ALA A 43 -8.57 -9.70 13.48
N GLN A 44 -8.07 -10.06 14.65
CA GLN A 44 -8.77 -10.96 15.57
C GLN A 44 -10.13 -10.39 16.00
N ARG A 45 -10.18 -9.08 16.28
CA ARG A 45 -11.41 -8.43 16.72
C ARG A 45 -12.42 -8.23 15.59
N LEU A 46 -11.94 -7.84 14.38
CA LEU A 46 -12.78 -7.50 13.24
C LEU A 46 -12.94 -8.63 12.23
N ARG A 47 -12.26 -9.77 12.46
CA ARG A 47 -12.35 -11.00 11.68
C ARG A 47 -11.93 -10.83 10.22
N PHE A 48 -10.70 -10.41 10.00
CA PHE A 48 -10.02 -10.43 8.71
C PHE A 48 -8.64 -11.10 8.86
N ASP A 49 -8.04 -11.47 7.75
CA ASP A 49 -6.73 -12.12 7.71
C ASP A 49 -5.65 -11.10 7.38
N VAL A 50 -4.43 -11.31 7.89
CA VAL A 50 -3.27 -10.45 7.61
C VAL A 50 -2.12 -11.30 7.08
N ALA A 51 -1.47 -10.82 6.04
CA ALA A 51 -0.24 -11.40 5.52
C ALA A 51 0.89 -10.36 5.58
N TYR A 52 2.06 -10.79 6.05
CA TYR A 52 3.27 -9.97 6.13
C TYR A 52 4.36 -10.57 5.23
N PRO A 53 4.39 -10.23 3.94
CA PRO A 53 5.53 -10.59 3.10
C PRO A 53 6.82 -9.99 3.66
N GLU A 54 7.91 -10.75 3.62
CA GLU A 54 9.22 -10.31 4.09
C GLU A 54 10.23 -10.39 2.97
N GLN A 55 11.09 -9.38 2.88
CA GLN A 55 12.20 -9.38 1.94
C GLN A 55 13.24 -10.40 2.35
N ASN A 56 13.77 -11.14 1.38
CA ASN A 56 14.81 -12.12 1.67
C ASN A 56 16.18 -11.42 1.79
N PRO A 57 16.87 -11.54 2.93
CA PRO A 57 18.17 -10.90 3.14
C PRO A 57 19.26 -11.36 2.17
N ALA A 58 19.09 -12.51 1.51
CA ALA A 58 19.99 -12.95 0.46
C ALA A 58 19.83 -12.13 -0.84
N TYR A 59 18.71 -11.48 -1.06
CA TYR A 59 18.49 -10.57 -2.19
C TYR A 59 18.78 -9.12 -1.83
N ASN A 60 18.34 -8.69 -0.66
CA ASN A 60 18.62 -7.36 -0.13
C ASN A 60 18.89 -7.44 1.37
N SER A 61 20.17 -7.28 1.75
CA SER A 61 20.61 -7.38 3.14
C SER A 61 20.04 -6.27 4.05
N SER A 62 19.55 -5.18 3.45
CA SER A 62 18.85 -4.11 4.17
C SER A 62 17.37 -4.39 4.36
N LEU A 63 16.86 -5.54 3.92
CA LEU A 63 15.45 -5.91 3.92
C LEU A 63 14.53 -4.85 3.28
N GLU A 64 15.08 -4.04 2.40
CA GLU A 64 14.36 -2.97 1.71
C GLU A 64 13.75 -3.48 0.41
N TRP A 65 12.51 -3.08 0.13
CA TRP A 65 11.85 -3.33 -1.14
C TRP A 65 12.39 -2.42 -2.23
N ASP A 66 12.60 -2.93 -3.44
CA ASP A 66 13.00 -2.13 -4.61
C ASP A 66 11.78 -1.42 -5.24
N TRP A 67 11.11 -0.63 -4.42
CA TRP A 67 9.88 0.10 -4.79
C TRP A 67 10.12 1.09 -5.93
N ALA A 68 11.30 1.69 -6.02
CA ALA A 68 11.63 2.67 -7.07
C ALA A 68 11.71 2.01 -8.45
N THR A 69 12.28 0.81 -8.55
CA THR A 69 12.30 0.01 -9.78
C THR A 69 10.91 -0.58 -10.05
N ALA A 70 10.22 -1.07 -9.02
CA ALA A 70 8.86 -1.61 -9.15
C ALA A 70 7.87 -0.58 -9.72
N SER A 71 7.98 0.69 -9.34
CA SER A 71 7.17 1.77 -9.90
C SER A 71 7.36 2.00 -11.40
N LYS A 72 8.56 1.70 -11.92
CA LYS A 72 8.90 1.86 -13.35
C LYS A 72 8.57 0.63 -14.18
N GLU A 73 8.83 -0.55 -13.62
CA GLU A 73 8.69 -1.84 -14.32
C GLU A 73 7.27 -2.41 -14.21
N GLY A 74 6.51 -1.99 -13.20
CA GLY A 74 5.16 -2.45 -12.97
C GLY A 74 5.10 -3.96 -12.78
N ARG A 75 4.20 -4.61 -13.51
CA ARG A 75 3.99 -6.07 -13.44
C ARG A 75 5.20 -6.90 -13.85
N SER A 76 6.17 -6.35 -14.58
CA SER A 76 7.40 -7.06 -14.97
C SER A 76 8.48 -7.05 -13.88
N ASN A 77 8.32 -6.21 -12.85
CA ASN A 77 9.20 -6.24 -11.70
C ASN A 77 9.07 -7.55 -10.92
N ARG A 78 10.22 -8.16 -10.64
CA ARG A 78 10.24 -9.47 -9.99
C ARG A 78 9.69 -9.48 -8.57
N GLU A 79 10.04 -8.48 -7.76
CA GLU A 79 9.55 -8.41 -6.37
C GLU A 79 8.03 -8.15 -6.36
N ALA A 80 7.58 -7.22 -7.19
CA ALA A 80 6.16 -6.90 -7.31
C ALA A 80 5.34 -8.13 -7.76
N SER A 81 5.85 -8.91 -8.73
CA SER A 81 5.21 -10.15 -9.17
C SER A 81 5.12 -11.17 -8.03
N VAL A 82 6.21 -11.35 -7.27
CA VAL A 82 6.23 -12.30 -6.15
C VAL A 82 5.23 -11.88 -5.06
N ILE A 83 5.15 -10.60 -4.70
CA ILE A 83 4.17 -10.10 -3.72
C ILE A 83 2.74 -10.35 -4.20
N ALA A 84 2.45 -10.09 -5.48
CA ALA A 84 1.14 -10.36 -6.05
C ALA A 84 0.80 -11.86 -6.04
N ASP A 85 1.77 -12.74 -6.32
CA ASP A 85 1.56 -14.19 -6.31
C ASP A 85 1.36 -14.72 -4.88
N ILE A 86 2.09 -14.18 -3.88
CA ILE A 86 1.84 -14.47 -2.47
C ILE A 86 0.41 -14.10 -2.10
N THR A 87 -0.01 -12.89 -2.49
CA THR A 87 -1.34 -12.39 -2.19
C THR A 87 -2.42 -13.30 -2.77
N ARG A 88 -2.31 -13.69 -4.04
CA ARG A 88 -3.23 -14.63 -4.68
C ARG A 88 -3.23 -15.99 -3.99
N TYR A 89 -2.04 -16.52 -3.72
CA TYR A 89 -1.91 -17.80 -3.04
C TYR A 89 -2.60 -17.80 -1.66
N VAL A 90 -2.37 -16.78 -0.83
CA VAL A 90 -3.03 -16.66 0.47
C VAL A 90 -4.54 -16.53 0.32
N THR A 91 -5.00 -15.72 -0.64
CA THR A 91 -6.42 -15.56 -0.94
C THR A 91 -7.09 -16.88 -1.28
N ASP A 92 -6.45 -17.70 -2.12
CA ASP A 92 -6.96 -19.00 -2.56
C ASP A 92 -6.94 -20.04 -1.43
N VAL A 93 -5.78 -20.22 -0.77
CA VAL A 93 -5.65 -21.32 0.24
C VAL A 93 -6.44 -21.04 1.51
N GLN A 94 -6.73 -19.78 1.83
CA GLN A 94 -7.54 -19.40 2.97
C GLN A 94 -9.03 -19.19 2.62
N ASP A 95 -9.41 -19.37 1.35
CA ASP A 95 -10.79 -19.17 0.86
C ASP A 95 -11.32 -17.77 1.22
N LEU A 96 -10.54 -16.72 0.87
CA LEU A 96 -10.86 -15.32 1.15
C LEU A 96 -11.60 -14.67 -0.02
N ASP A 97 -12.27 -13.54 0.22
CA ASP A 97 -12.94 -12.79 -0.85
C ASP A 97 -11.90 -11.98 -1.68
N PRO A 98 -11.67 -12.32 -2.96
CA PRO A 98 -10.70 -11.59 -3.79
C PRO A 98 -11.11 -10.14 -4.06
N ARG A 99 -12.36 -9.76 -3.77
CA ARG A 99 -12.84 -8.37 -3.87
C ARG A 99 -12.57 -7.56 -2.60
N ARG A 100 -11.96 -8.17 -1.59
CA ARG A 100 -11.71 -7.58 -0.27
C ARG A 100 -10.25 -7.78 0.14
N VAL A 101 -9.35 -7.61 -0.80
CA VAL A 101 -7.89 -7.68 -0.61
C VAL A 101 -7.32 -6.26 -0.59
N PHE A 102 -6.66 -5.90 0.48
CA PHE A 102 -6.08 -4.58 0.68
C PHE A 102 -4.58 -4.69 0.84
N ILE A 103 -3.83 -3.69 0.41
CA ILE A 103 -2.40 -3.61 0.63
C ILE A 103 -2.05 -2.36 1.43
N MET A 104 -1.13 -2.50 2.34
CA MET A 104 -0.60 -1.42 3.16
C MET A 104 0.91 -1.57 3.28
N GLY A 105 1.59 -0.48 3.50
CA GLY A 105 3.03 -0.51 3.76
C GLY A 105 3.49 0.65 4.61
N ILE A 106 4.69 0.50 5.16
CA ILE A 106 5.31 1.43 6.08
C ILE A 106 6.64 1.85 5.47
N SER A 107 6.91 3.16 5.34
CA SER A 107 8.17 3.70 4.81
C SER A 107 8.51 3.13 3.42
N ALA A 108 9.62 2.41 3.22
CA ALA A 108 9.95 1.73 1.95
C ALA A 108 8.86 0.73 1.55
N GLY A 109 8.23 0.04 2.52
CA GLY A 109 7.06 -0.81 2.27
C GLY A 109 5.85 -0.03 1.76
N ALA A 110 5.67 1.22 2.17
CA ALA A 110 4.61 2.09 1.67
C ALA A 110 4.85 2.51 0.22
N GLY A 111 6.11 2.77 -0.15
CA GLY A 111 6.51 2.98 -1.55
C GLY A 111 6.19 1.76 -2.41
N MET A 112 6.50 0.56 -1.91
CA MET A 112 6.18 -0.69 -2.59
C MET A 112 4.68 -0.94 -2.65
N ALA A 113 3.92 -0.68 -1.58
CA ALA A 113 2.46 -0.81 -1.59
C ALA A 113 1.81 0.11 -2.64
N SER A 114 2.32 1.34 -2.79
CA SER A 114 1.89 2.26 -3.85
C SER A 114 2.17 1.69 -5.25
N ALA A 115 3.37 1.15 -5.47
CA ALA A 115 3.72 0.48 -6.73
C ALA A 115 2.82 -0.74 -7.00
N MET A 116 2.52 -1.54 -5.97
CA MET A 116 1.63 -2.70 -6.07
C MET A 116 0.19 -2.31 -6.42
N ALA A 117 -0.38 -1.31 -5.76
CA ALA A 117 -1.74 -0.84 -6.03
C ALA A 117 -1.90 -0.37 -7.48
N VAL A 118 -0.89 0.32 -8.02
CA VAL A 118 -0.88 0.80 -9.40
C VAL A 118 -0.62 -0.34 -10.40
N SER A 119 0.31 -1.25 -10.10
CA SER A 119 0.69 -2.32 -11.02
C SER A 119 -0.31 -3.48 -11.04
N PHE A 120 -1.00 -3.74 -9.93
CA PHE A 120 -1.93 -4.85 -9.75
C PHE A 120 -3.31 -4.39 -9.22
N PRO A 121 -3.97 -3.42 -9.88
CA PRO A 121 -5.27 -2.93 -9.43
C PRO A 121 -6.38 -3.97 -9.59
N ASP A 122 -6.13 -5.08 -10.29
CA ASP A 122 -6.97 -6.27 -10.37
C ASP A 122 -6.85 -7.19 -9.15
N VAL A 123 -5.81 -7.02 -8.33
CA VAL A 123 -5.56 -7.82 -7.12
C VAL A 123 -5.99 -7.07 -5.87
N TYR A 124 -5.63 -5.79 -5.78
CA TYR A 124 -5.86 -5.00 -4.58
C TYR A 124 -7.07 -4.08 -4.71
N ASN A 125 -7.83 -3.94 -3.63
CA ASN A 125 -9.08 -3.19 -3.58
C ASN A 125 -8.99 -1.94 -2.69
N GLY A 126 -7.84 -1.63 -2.17
CA GLY A 126 -7.53 -0.41 -1.41
C GLY A 126 -6.09 -0.38 -0.96
N LEU A 127 -5.61 0.80 -0.63
CA LEU A 127 -4.22 1.11 -0.34
C LEU A 127 -4.08 1.86 0.98
N GLY A 128 -3.17 1.39 1.84
CA GLY A 128 -2.70 2.10 3.03
C GLY A 128 -1.24 2.55 2.85
N ILE A 129 -0.96 3.79 3.18
CA ILE A 129 0.39 4.38 3.12
C ILE A 129 0.69 4.98 4.48
N GLU A 130 1.71 4.44 5.16
CA GLU A 130 2.24 5.01 6.39
C GLU A 130 3.65 5.55 6.14
N ALA A 131 3.83 6.86 6.33
CA ALA A 131 5.10 7.56 6.15
C ALA A 131 5.76 7.28 4.77
N GLY A 132 4.95 7.16 3.74
CA GLY A 132 5.37 6.87 2.36
C GLY A 132 5.28 8.07 1.43
N CYS A 133 5.35 7.79 0.14
CA CYS A 133 5.33 8.79 -0.92
C CYS A 133 4.31 8.45 -2.02
N PRO A 134 3.95 9.44 -2.88
CA PRO A 134 3.13 9.20 -4.04
C PRO A 134 3.79 8.23 -5.03
N PHE A 135 2.98 7.63 -5.90
CA PHE A 135 3.48 6.76 -6.97
C PHE A 135 4.44 7.51 -7.91
N ASP A 136 5.44 6.80 -8.43
CA ASP A 136 6.50 7.31 -9.33
C ASP A 136 7.30 8.49 -8.76
N ASN A 137 7.20 8.75 -7.47
CA ASN A 137 8.11 9.65 -6.82
C ASN A 137 9.46 8.93 -6.62
N ALA A 138 10.27 8.85 -7.70
CA ALA A 138 11.61 8.25 -7.70
C ALA A 138 12.56 8.90 -6.68
N GLY A 139 12.10 9.92 -6.02
CA GLY A 139 12.70 10.58 -4.89
C GLY A 139 11.70 10.74 -3.79
N CYS A 140 11.30 9.65 -3.13
CA CYS A 140 10.91 9.79 -1.73
C CYS A 140 11.98 10.57 -0.95
N ALA A 141 13.19 10.62 -1.44
CA ALA A 141 14.30 11.45 -0.97
C ALA A 141 14.51 12.68 -1.86
N GLY A 142 13.53 13.61 -1.91
CA GLY A 142 13.74 14.92 -2.54
C GLY A 142 13.34 15.07 -4.01
N GLY A 143 12.51 14.17 -4.53
CA GLY A 143 11.94 14.32 -5.87
C GLY A 143 10.89 15.44 -5.93
N SER A 144 10.90 16.20 -7.01
CA SER A 144 10.00 17.32 -7.26
C SER A 144 8.76 16.96 -8.08
N VAL A 145 8.28 15.71 -7.97
CA VAL A 145 7.09 15.27 -8.70
C VAL A 145 5.84 15.88 -8.06
N THR A 146 5.02 16.56 -8.85
CA THR A 146 3.76 17.10 -8.37
C THR A 146 2.70 16.00 -8.21
N ALA A 147 1.64 16.29 -7.44
CA ALA A 147 0.52 15.39 -7.29
C ALA A 147 -0.10 14.98 -8.65
N ASP A 148 -0.28 15.95 -9.56
CA ASP A 148 -0.83 15.71 -10.89
C ASP A 148 0.09 14.85 -11.77
N GLN A 149 1.40 15.05 -11.69
CA GLN A 149 2.37 14.21 -12.41
C GLN A 149 2.37 12.78 -11.92
N SER A 150 2.34 12.59 -10.59
CA SER A 150 2.22 11.26 -9.97
C SER A 150 0.90 10.60 -10.38
N ALA A 151 -0.21 11.33 -10.35
CA ALA A 151 -1.52 10.82 -10.76
C ALA A 151 -1.55 10.38 -12.22
N ALA A 152 -1.01 11.21 -13.13
CA ALA A 152 -0.93 10.87 -14.55
C ALA A 152 -0.07 9.62 -14.80
N ALA A 153 1.05 9.48 -14.08
CA ALA A 153 1.90 8.30 -14.14
C ALA A 153 1.16 7.04 -13.63
N ALA A 154 0.44 7.15 -12.51
CA ALA A 154 -0.33 6.06 -11.92
C ALA A 154 -1.45 5.58 -12.88
N VAL A 155 -2.27 6.49 -13.40
CA VAL A 155 -3.35 6.16 -14.34
C VAL A 155 -2.79 5.47 -15.59
N LYS A 156 -1.69 5.99 -16.13
CA LYS A 156 -1.01 5.38 -17.27
C LYS A 156 -0.51 3.96 -16.96
N ALA A 157 0.09 3.77 -15.80
CA ALA A 157 0.66 2.48 -15.40
C ALA A 157 -0.41 1.43 -15.07
N MET A 158 -1.57 1.83 -14.53
CA MET A 158 -2.71 0.93 -14.34
C MET A 158 -3.25 0.35 -15.67
N GLY A 159 -3.13 1.10 -16.76
CA GLY A 159 -3.54 0.67 -18.10
C GLY A 159 -5.01 0.25 -18.17
N SER A 160 -5.26 -0.92 -18.75
CA SER A 160 -6.64 -1.46 -18.91
C SER A 160 -7.32 -1.89 -17.59
N TYR A 161 -6.57 -1.96 -16.50
CA TYR A 161 -7.09 -2.29 -15.17
C TYR A 161 -7.37 -1.05 -14.33
N ALA A 162 -7.24 0.16 -14.91
CA ALA A 162 -7.41 1.42 -14.20
C ALA A 162 -8.78 1.50 -13.52
N ARG A 163 -8.78 1.84 -12.25
CA ARG A 163 -9.96 1.97 -11.41
C ARG A 163 -9.70 2.91 -10.25
N ARG A 164 -10.77 3.49 -9.69
CA ARG A 164 -10.68 4.28 -8.46
C ARG A 164 -10.29 3.41 -7.27
N PHE A 165 -9.56 4.01 -6.34
CA PHE A 165 -8.96 3.32 -5.21
C PHE A 165 -9.27 4.04 -3.90
N PRO A 166 -9.84 3.37 -2.88
CA PRO A 166 -9.85 3.90 -1.53
C PRO A 166 -8.42 3.92 -0.99
N VAL A 167 -7.96 5.08 -0.54
CA VAL A 167 -6.61 5.28 -0.03
C VAL A 167 -6.65 5.82 1.38
N PHE A 168 -5.91 5.20 2.28
CA PHE A 168 -5.59 5.70 3.61
C PHE A 168 -4.14 6.18 3.62
N ASN A 169 -3.88 7.37 4.16
CA ASN A 169 -2.53 7.91 4.32
C ASN A 169 -2.33 8.44 5.74
N GLU A 170 -1.25 8.02 6.37
CA GLU A 170 -0.84 8.48 7.69
C GLU A 170 0.66 8.84 7.69
N TYR A 171 1.01 9.93 8.34
CA TYR A 171 2.40 10.31 8.60
C TYR A 171 2.48 11.28 9.78
N GLY A 172 3.62 11.27 10.48
CA GLY A 172 3.88 12.21 11.57
C GLY A 172 4.27 13.58 11.04
N SER A 173 3.61 14.65 11.51
CA SER A 173 3.96 16.04 11.13
C SER A 173 5.37 16.46 11.57
N ALA A 174 5.93 15.77 12.56
CA ALA A 174 7.30 15.97 13.06
C ALA A 174 8.29 14.93 12.50
N ASP A 175 7.86 14.03 11.63
CA ASP A 175 8.75 13.09 10.96
C ASP A 175 9.48 13.79 9.80
N PRO A 176 10.80 14.07 9.95
CA PRO A 176 11.54 14.80 8.93
C PRO A 176 11.71 14.02 7.63
N ILE A 177 11.65 12.70 7.68
CA ILE A 177 11.75 11.84 6.51
C ILE A 177 10.42 11.90 5.74
N ALA A 178 9.31 11.58 6.40
CA ALA A 178 8.00 11.58 5.78
C ALA A 178 7.61 12.95 5.20
N VAL A 179 7.89 14.04 5.92
CA VAL A 179 7.66 15.41 5.43
C VAL A 179 8.59 15.73 4.26
N GLY A 180 9.86 15.33 4.34
CA GLY A 180 10.86 15.54 3.28
C GLY A 180 10.58 14.75 1.99
N VAL A 181 9.88 13.63 2.08
CA VAL A 181 9.57 12.73 0.95
C VAL A 181 8.16 12.95 0.37
N SER A 182 7.57 14.07 0.66
CA SER A 182 6.28 14.44 0.07
C SER A 182 5.09 13.55 0.48
N SER A 183 5.10 12.99 1.70
CA SER A 183 3.95 12.24 2.23
C SER A 183 2.65 13.05 2.21
N ASN A 184 2.74 14.38 2.28
CA ASN A 184 1.63 15.30 2.11
C ASN A 184 1.06 15.34 0.68
N GLN A 185 1.80 14.84 -0.32
CA GLN A 185 1.36 14.74 -1.71
C GLN A 185 0.58 13.46 -2.03
N VAL A 186 0.59 12.47 -1.12
CA VAL A 186 -0.09 11.18 -1.34
C VAL A 186 -1.58 11.38 -1.59
N VAL A 187 -2.27 12.06 -0.66
CA VAL A 187 -3.73 12.30 -0.79
C VAL A 187 -4.06 13.13 -2.04
N PRO A 188 -3.41 14.29 -2.29
CA PRO A 188 -3.65 15.03 -3.54
C PRO A 188 -3.43 14.20 -4.80
N SER A 189 -2.39 13.36 -4.85
CA SER A 189 -2.11 12.50 -6.01
C SER A 189 -3.22 11.49 -6.26
N TRP A 190 -3.69 10.80 -5.21
CA TRP A 190 -4.75 9.82 -5.37
C TRP A 190 -6.12 10.43 -5.62
N LEU A 191 -6.39 11.63 -5.10
CA LEU A 191 -7.57 12.40 -5.49
C LEU A 191 -7.56 12.73 -6.97
N ALA A 192 -6.42 13.14 -7.52
CA ALA A 192 -6.26 13.41 -8.95
C ALA A 192 -6.36 12.13 -9.81
N VAL A 193 -5.91 10.98 -9.30
CA VAL A 193 -6.14 9.66 -9.94
C VAL A 193 -7.63 9.39 -10.04
N ASP A 194 -8.33 9.46 -8.91
CA ASP A 194 -9.76 9.13 -8.84
C ASP A 194 -10.60 10.10 -9.65
N ASP A 195 -10.24 11.38 -9.65
CA ASP A 195 -10.88 12.42 -10.45
C ASP A 195 -10.71 12.16 -11.96
N THR A 196 -9.49 11.83 -12.38
CA THR A 196 -9.21 11.46 -13.78
C THR A 196 -10.00 10.22 -14.20
N LEU A 197 -10.15 9.23 -13.31
CA LEU A 197 -10.85 7.97 -13.61
C LEU A 197 -12.37 8.10 -13.51
N ASP A 198 -12.90 9.14 -12.88
CA ASP A 198 -14.33 9.40 -12.80
C ASP A 198 -14.91 9.83 -14.15
N ASN A 199 -14.29 10.82 -14.80
CA ASN A 199 -14.83 11.44 -16.03
C ASN A 199 -13.78 11.68 -17.13
N GLY A 200 -12.56 11.20 -16.98
CA GLY A 200 -11.44 11.39 -17.91
C GLY A 200 -10.73 12.73 -17.75
N ARG A 201 -11.00 13.50 -16.70
CA ARG A 201 -10.43 14.83 -16.45
C ARG A 201 -10.01 14.94 -14.98
N ASN A 202 -8.94 15.66 -14.74
CA ASN A 202 -8.56 16.11 -13.40
C ASN A 202 -9.12 17.53 -13.19
N ASP A 203 -10.41 17.62 -12.86
CA ASP A 203 -11.16 18.87 -12.79
C ASP A 203 -11.71 19.18 -11.37
N GLY A 204 -11.35 18.37 -10.38
CA GLY A 204 -11.73 18.53 -8.98
C GLY A 204 -13.16 18.04 -8.68
N SER A 205 -13.77 17.25 -9.57
CA SER A 205 -15.10 16.67 -9.36
C SER A 205 -15.10 15.65 -8.23
N VAL A 206 -13.97 14.98 -7.98
CA VAL A 206 -13.77 14.11 -6.80
C VAL A 206 -13.24 14.94 -5.64
N SER A 207 -14.09 15.16 -4.64
CA SER A 207 -13.79 16.00 -3.50
C SER A 207 -13.15 15.24 -2.33
N ARG A 208 -12.53 16.01 -1.40
CA ARG A 208 -11.94 15.51 -0.14
C ARG A 208 -12.94 14.85 0.81
N GLU A 209 -14.23 14.99 0.61
CA GLU A 209 -15.25 14.40 1.47
C GLU A 209 -15.24 12.86 1.44
N ALA A 210 -14.66 12.25 0.38
CA ALA A 210 -14.41 10.81 0.30
C ALA A 210 -13.11 10.38 0.99
N SER A 211 -12.29 11.29 1.50
CA SER A 211 -10.98 11.04 2.10
C SER A 211 -11.00 11.38 3.58
N MET A 212 -10.91 10.38 4.46
CA MET A 212 -10.72 10.60 5.88
C MET A 212 -9.25 10.86 6.18
N MET A 213 -8.87 12.12 6.39
CA MET A 213 -7.54 12.48 6.88
C MET A 213 -7.57 12.50 8.41
N MET A 214 -7.01 11.48 9.05
CA MET A 214 -6.75 11.48 10.49
C MET A 214 -5.36 12.04 10.75
N MET A 215 -5.28 13.27 11.26
CA MET A 215 -4.07 13.78 11.88
C MET A 215 -4.07 13.37 13.36
N LEU A 216 -3.26 12.39 13.71
CA LEU A 216 -3.01 12.06 15.11
C LEU A 216 -1.86 12.94 15.61
N ASP A 217 -2.21 14.07 16.23
CA ASP A 217 -1.23 14.88 17.00
C ASP A 217 -0.89 14.12 18.30
N ARG A 218 0.10 13.25 18.24
CA ARG A 218 0.68 12.66 19.45
C ARG A 218 1.64 13.67 20.06
N ARG A 219 1.15 14.50 20.98
CA ARG A 219 2.04 15.24 21.87
C ARG A 219 2.79 14.24 22.74
N PRO A 220 4.12 14.33 22.85
CA PRO A 220 4.85 13.52 23.80
C PRO A 220 4.37 13.91 25.23
N THR A 221 4.00 12.92 26.01
CA THR A 221 3.78 13.04 27.45
C THR A 221 5.09 13.07 28.17
#